data_40fd1f564a1203b49d183b8449e0c767
#
_entry.id   40fd1f564a1203b49d183b8449e0c767
#
_cell.length_a   1.000
_cell.length_b   1.000
_cell.length_c   1.000
_cell.angle_alpha   90.00
_cell.angle_beta   90.00
_cell.angle_gamma   90.00
#
_symmetry.space_group_name_H-M   'P 1'
#
loop_
_entity.id
_entity.type
_entity.pdbx_description
1 polymer ?
#
loop_
_entity_poly.entity_id
_entity_poly.type
_entity_poly.pdbx_seq_one_letter_code
_entity_poly.pdbx_strand_id
1 'polypeptide(L)'
;MSETNGSGSNGNQAAPGREAEEAASYVLRLGGMALRNGLLIHGPTSWAAAARDPEGEIQVASGRKPALAPELAVRIPLLRGPLRLAEAFLLIPTVRMKLRAARLPFEDVRVIAAMLVASSASRALRRREASATGELVQAALGLAPAMVALSDRNLAAYHGVEHKAIGAYEAGSDDPASATKEHERCGSNLVVPMLVLSAAGQLLLERTLEQPGPVARAAIGVA
;
A
#
# COMPACT_ATOMS: atom_id res chain seq x y z
N MET A 1 -31.80 23.83 64.77
CA MET A 1 -31.25 22.47 64.54
C MET A 1 -31.95 21.88 63.34
N SER A 2 -31.31 21.92 62.20
CA SER A 2 -31.60 21.05 61.06
C SER A 2 -30.52 21.25 60.05
N GLU A 3 -29.61 20.31 59.97
CA GLU A 3 -28.52 20.27 58.99
C GLU A 3 -29.06 19.78 57.66
N THR A 4 -28.83 20.52 56.59
CA THR A 4 -29.09 20.08 55.22
C THR A 4 -27.76 19.64 54.64
N ASN A 5 -27.67 18.34 54.43
CA ASN A 5 -26.54 17.63 53.82
C ASN A 5 -26.56 17.89 52.29
N GLY A 6 -25.56 18.64 51.80
CA GLY A 6 -25.38 18.92 50.38
C GLY A 6 -24.56 17.81 49.73
N SER A 7 -25.20 16.97 48.92
CA SER A 7 -24.57 15.99 48.05
C SER A 7 -23.87 16.68 46.90
N GLY A 8 -22.53 16.76 46.94
CA GLY A 8 -21.71 17.23 45.82
C GLY A 8 -21.59 16.14 44.77
N SER A 9 -22.27 16.30 43.64
CA SER A 9 -22.03 15.51 42.44
C SER A 9 -20.73 15.97 41.77
N ASN A 10 -19.65 15.22 41.97
CA ASN A 10 -18.42 15.36 41.19
C ASN A 10 -18.67 14.87 39.76
N GLY A 11 -19.21 15.76 38.94
CA GLY A 11 -19.20 15.58 37.51
C GLY A 11 -17.78 15.73 36.98
N ASN A 12 -17.14 14.63 36.68
CA ASN A 12 -15.88 14.59 35.96
C ASN A 12 -16.11 15.11 34.52
N GLN A 13 -16.16 16.44 34.36
CA GLN A 13 -16.13 17.08 33.05
C GLN A 13 -14.68 17.00 32.56
N ALA A 14 -14.42 16.03 31.67
CA ALA A 14 -13.18 16.00 30.92
C ALA A 14 -13.00 17.35 30.20
N ALA A 15 -11.87 17.99 30.38
CA ALA A 15 -11.59 19.28 29.78
C ALA A 15 -11.69 19.16 28.24
N PRO A 16 -12.40 20.07 27.56
CA PRO A 16 -12.62 19.98 26.09
C PRO A 16 -11.36 19.89 25.24
N GLY A 17 -10.19 20.23 25.79
CA GLY A 17 -8.90 20.05 25.15
C GLY A 17 -8.41 18.61 25.09
N ARG A 18 -8.78 17.74 26.04
CA ARG A 18 -8.37 16.34 26.04
C ARG A 18 -9.11 15.52 24.99
N GLU A 19 -10.39 15.76 24.80
CA GLU A 19 -11.19 15.07 23.75
C GLU A 19 -10.75 15.49 22.34
N ALA A 20 -10.37 16.76 22.16
CA ALA A 20 -9.83 17.25 20.89
C ALA A 20 -8.41 16.69 20.64
N GLU A 21 -7.59 16.56 21.68
CA GLU A 21 -6.23 16.02 21.60
C GLU A 21 -6.24 14.49 21.38
N GLU A 22 -7.20 13.78 21.98
CA GLU A 22 -7.43 12.35 21.79
C GLU A 22 -8.05 12.04 20.42
N ALA A 23 -8.94 12.90 19.91
CA ALA A 23 -9.45 12.84 18.54
C ALA A 23 -8.38 13.15 17.49
N ALA A 24 -7.48 14.10 17.75
CA ALA A 24 -6.33 14.42 16.90
C ALA A 24 -5.29 13.29 16.85
N SER A 25 -5.24 12.43 17.88
CA SER A 25 -4.31 11.28 17.92
C SER A 25 -4.74 10.09 17.05
N TYR A 26 -5.98 10.08 16.53
CA TYR A 26 -6.51 8.99 15.71
C TYR A 26 -6.55 9.37 14.23
N VAL A 27 -5.42 9.79 13.68
CA VAL A 27 -5.32 9.98 12.23
C VAL A 27 -5.41 8.62 11.55
N LEU A 28 -6.48 8.39 10.79
CA LEU A 28 -6.65 7.18 10.00
C LEU A 28 -5.52 7.08 8.98
N ARG A 29 -4.76 6.00 9.05
CA ARG A 29 -3.73 5.73 8.05
C ARG A 29 -4.38 5.30 6.74
N LEU A 30 -4.14 6.09 5.71
CA LEU A 30 -4.64 5.82 4.37
C LEU A 30 -3.59 5.07 3.55
N GLY A 31 -4.06 4.27 2.61
CA GLY A 31 -3.27 3.72 1.53
C GLY A 31 -3.83 4.22 0.20
N GLY A 32 -3.02 4.18 -0.84
CA GLY A 32 -3.45 4.62 -2.14
C GLY A 32 -2.82 3.87 -3.29
N MET A 33 -3.30 4.15 -4.48
CA MET A 33 -2.75 3.69 -5.73
C MET A 33 -3.00 4.74 -6.80
N ALA A 34 -1.94 5.14 -7.49
CA ALA A 34 -2.08 5.97 -8.68
C ALA A 34 -2.72 5.18 -9.83
N LEU A 35 -3.64 5.82 -10.53
CA LEU A 35 -4.21 5.37 -11.80
C LEU A 35 -3.54 6.15 -12.94
N ARG A 36 -3.60 5.68 -14.16
CA ARG A 36 -3.03 6.40 -15.32
C ARG A 36 -3.71 7.75 -15.58
N ASN A 37 -4.94 7.91 -15.10
CA ASN A 37 -5.76 9.11 -15.25
C ASN A 37 -6.45 9.55 -13.95
N GLY A 38 -5.90 9.18 -12.80
CA GLY A 38 -6.51 9.50 -11.53
C GLY A 38 -5.81 8.85 -10.34
N LEU A 39 -6.55 8.69 -9.25
CA LEU A 39 -6.05 8.08 -8.03
C LEU A 39 -7.15 7.28 -7.31
N LEU A 40 -6.74 6.30 -6.53
CA LEU A 40 -7.54 5.55 -5.59
C LEU A 40 -6.94 5.73 -4.19
N ILE A 41 -7.76 6.09 -3.23
CA ILE A 41 -7.37 6.15 -1.81
C ILE A 41 -8.30 5.24 -1.02
N HIS A 42 -7.77 4.54 -0.04
CA HIS A 42 -8.56 3.70 0.84
C HIS A 42 -8.08 3.79 2.29
N GLY A 43 -9.04 3.76 3.18
CA GLY A 43 -8.84 3.58 4.61
C GLY A 43 -9.06 2.13 5.05
N PRO A 44 -9.25 1.92 6.35
CA PRO A 44 -9.56 0.59 6.90
C PRO A 44 -10.87 -0.01 6.40
N THR A 45 -11.91 0.81 6.22
CA THR A 45 -13.29 0.38 5.97
C THR A 45 -13.89 0.89 4.67
N SER A 46 -13.28 1.93 4.07
CA SER A 46 -13.85 2.64 2.93
C SER A 46 -12.78 2.95 1.89
N TRP A 47 -13.21 3.22 0.67
CA TRP A 47 -12.38 3.66 -0.42
C TRP A 47 -13.07 4.74 -1.24
N ALA A 48 -12.29 5.56 -1.90
CA ALA A 48 -12.71 6.52 -2.89
C ALA A 48 -11.71 6.54 -4.05
N ALA A 49 -12.21 6.71 -5.27
CA ALA A 49 -11.38 6.86 -6.44
C ALA A 49 -11.91 8.00 -7.30
N ALA A 50 -10.99 8.76 -7.90
CA ALA A 50 -11.28 9.80 -8.86
C ALA A 50 -10.48 9.54 -10.13
N ALA A 51 -11.11 9.65 -11.29
CA ALA A 51 -10.45 9.50 -12.57
C ALA A 51 -10.97 10.53 -13.56
N ARG A 52 -10.09 11.05 -14.39
CA ARG A 52 -10.43 11.95 -15.49
C ARG A 52 -10.83 11.13 -16.71
N ASP A 53 -12.00 11.38 -17.24
CA ASP A 53 -12.46 10.74 -18.49
C ASP A 53 -11.81 11.35 -19.74
N PRO A 54 -12.07 10.83 -20.95
CA PRO A 54 -11.51 11.36 -22.19
C PRO A 54 -11.96 12.79 -22.50
N GLU A 55 -13.13 13.20 -22.01
CA GLU A 55 -13.71 14.53 -22.15
C GLU A 55 -13.08 15.55 -21.21
N GLY A 56 -12.27 15.08 -20.24
CA GLY A 56 -11.57 15.89 -19.27
C GLY A 56 -12.30 16.08 -17.95
N GLU A 57 -13.50 15.52 -17.81
CA GLU A 57 -14.32 15.59 -16.62
C GLU A 57 -13.82 14.61 -15.53
N ILE A 58 -13.94 15.01 -14.27
CA ILE A 58 -13.54 14.18 -13.14
C ILE A 58 -14.74 13.38 -12.65
N GLN A 59 -14.65 12.07 -12.83
CA GLN A 59 -15.60 11.12 -12.29
C GLN A 59 -15.10 10.58 -10.95
N VAL A 60 -16.00 10.46 -9.97
CA VAL A 60 -15.69 9.98 -8.63
C VAL A 60 -16.59 8.80 -8.27
N ALA A 61 -15.99 7.78 -7.67
CA ALA A 61 -16.71 6.67 -7.08
C ALA A 61 -16.16 6.34 -5.70
N SER A 62 -17.02 5.86 -4.82
CA SER A 62 -16.64 5.46 -3.48
C SER A 62 -17.43 4.23 -3.02
N GLY A 63 -17.01 3.67 -1.90
CA GLY A 63 -17.71 2.55 -1.31
C GLY A 63 -17.02 1.96 -0.10
N ARG A 64 -17.62 0.89 0.44
CA ARG A 64 -17.03 0.12 1.53
C ARG A 64 -15.92 -0.77 0.97
N LYS A 65 -14.84 -0.87 1.72
CA LYS A 65 -13.75 -1.79 1.44
C LYS A 65 -14.16 -3.20 1.86
N PRO A 66 -13.95 -4.23 1.03
CA PRO A 66 -14.16 -5.60 1.46
C PRO A 66 -13.20 -5.94 2.60
N ALA A 67 -13.70 -6.58 3.66
CA ALA A 67 -12.88 -7.08 4.75
C ALA A 67 -12.73 -8.59 4.61
N LEU A 68 -11.48 -9.06 4.58
CA LEU A 68 -11.15 -10.48 4.52
C LEU A 68 -10.80 -10.98 5.91
N ALA A 69 -11.60 -11.92 6.41
CA ALA A 69 -11.37 -12.62 7.66
C ALA A 69 -10.86 -11.70 8.81
N PRO A 70 -11.62 -10.67 9.20
CA PRO A 70 -11.18 -9.68 10.18
C PRO A 70 -10.80 -10.31 11.53
N GLU A 71 -11.51 -11.38 11.93
CA GLU A 71 -11.20 -12.12 13.14
C GLU A 71 -9.84 -12.82 13.09
N LEU A 72 -9.48 -13.36 11.92
CA LEU A 72 -8.19 -14.02 11.72
C LEU A 72 -7.03 -13.00 11.76
N ALA A 73 -7.24 -11.81 11.19
CA ALA A 73 -6.29 -10.72 11.23
C ALA A 73 -6.02 -10.21 12.66
N VAL A 74 -7.01 -10.33 13.56
CA VAL A 74 -6.84 -10.00 14.98
C VAL A 74 -6.10 -11.11 15.71
N ARG A 75 -6.48 -12.38 15.48
CA ARG A 75 -5.91 -13.54 16.17
C ARG A 75 -4.46 -13.84 15.79
N ILE A 76 -4.08 -13.63 14.54
CA ILE A 76 -2.76 -13.98 14.02
C ILE A 76 -2.12 -12.71 13.43
N PRO A 77 -1.28 -11.99 14.20
CA PRO A 77 -0.68 -10.73 13.74
C PRO A 77 0.13 -10.86 12.43
N LEU A 78 0.77 -12.02 12.21
CA LEU A 78 1.54 -12.29 11.00
C LEU A 78 0.67 -12.29 9.73
N LEU A 79 -0.61 -12.66 9.82
CA LEU A 79 -1.54 -12.68 8.68
C LEU A 79 -2.16 -11.31 8.41
N ARG A 80 -2.04 -10.35 9.31
CA ARG A 80 -2.63 -9.01 9.15
C ARG A 80 -2.12 -8.31 7.89
N GLY A 81 -0.82 -8.34 7.63
CA GLY A 81 -0.20 -7.74 6.44
C GLY A 81 -0.73 -8.35 5.14
N PRO A 82 -0.57 -9.66 4.93
CA PRO A 82 -1.08 -10.37 3.75
C PRO A 82 -2.59 -10.18 3.51
N LEU A 83 -3.41 -10.23 4.57
CA LEU A 83 -4.86 -10.00 4.45
C LEU A 83 -5.19 -8.57 4.02
N ARG A 84 -4.51 -7.56 4.59
CA ARG A 84 -4.70 -6.15 4.18
C ARG A 84 -4.26 -5.91 2.74
N LEU A 85 -3.19 -6.57 2.31
CA LEU A 85 -2.74 -6.50 0.93
C LEU A 85 -3.77 -7.14 -0.01
N ALA A 86 -4.29 -8.33 0.33
CA ALA A 86 -5.34 -8.99 -0.45
C ALA A 86 -6.62 -8.13 -0.53
N GLU A 87 -7.03 -7.50 0.57
CA GLU A 87 -8.14 -6.53 0.58
C GLU A 87 -7.90 -5.37 -0.38
N ALA A 88 -6.67 -4.83 -0.44
CA ALA A 88 -6.32 -3.76 -1.38
C ALA A 88 -6.40 -4.24 -2.84
N PHE A 89 -5.95 -5.45 -3.14
CA PHE A 89 -6.08 -6.04 -4.48
C PHE A 89 -7.54 -6.27 -4.89
N LEU A 90 -8.44 -6.62 -3.96
CA LEU A 90 -9.86 -6.77 -4.23
C LEU A 90 -10.57 -5.44 -4.55
N LEU A 91 -9.97 -4.31 -4.19
CA LEU A 91 -10.48 -3.00 -4.61
C LEU A 91 -10.35 -2.77 -6.12
N ILE A 92 -9.33 -3.33 -6.75
CA ILE A 92 -9.03 -3.12 -8.17
C ILE A 92 -10.23 -3.43 -9.06
N PRO A 93 -10.79 -4.67 -9.06
CA PRO A 93 -11.97 -4.97 -9.85
C PRO A 93 -13.20 -4.15 -9.40
N THR A 94 -13.33 -3.87 -8.11
CA THR A 94 -14.46 -3.08 -7.59
C THR A 94 -14.43 -1.65 -8.13
N VAL A 95 -13.26 -1.02 -8.12
CA VAL A 95 -13.06 0.33 -8.69
C VAL A 95 -13.35 0.30 -10.19
N ARG A 96 -12.83 -0.68 -10.91
CA ARG A 96 -13.02 -0.79 -12.36
C ARG A 96 -14.49 -0.96 -12.75
N MET A 97 -15.27 -1.68 -11.95
CA MET A 97 -16.72 -1.84 -12.16
C MET A 97 -17.51 -0.57 -11.86
N LYS A 98 -17.14 0.17 -10.82
CA LYS A 98 -17.87 1.38 -10.39
C LYS A 98 -17.41 2.65 -11.11
N LEU A 99 -16.14 2.71 -11.50
CA LEU A 99 -15.53 3.86 -12.17
C LEU A 99 -14.94 3.42 -13.51
N ARG A 100 -15.79 3.37 -14.53
CA ARG A 100 -15.39 2.88 -15.88
C ARG A 100 -14.31 3.74 -16.54
N ALA A 101 -14.24 5.02 -16.20
CA ALA A 101 -13.19 5.92 -16.66
C ALA A 101 -11.79 5.56 -16.11
N ALA A 102 -11.69 4.86 -14.98
CA ALA A 102 -10.42 4.52 -14.36
C ALA A 102 -9.56 3.64 -15.28
N ARG A 103 -8.30 4.05 -15.50
CA ARG A 103 -7.29 3.29 -16.27
C ARG A 103 -6.22 2.79 -15.35
N LEU A 104 -6.11 1.48 -15.25
CA LEU A 104 -5.18 0.83 -14.33
C LEU A 104 -3.76 0.79 -14.92
N PRO A 105 -2.70 0.88 -14.09
CA PRO A 105 -1.32 0.86 -14.60
C PRO A 105 -0.98 -0.40 -15.40
N PHE A 106 -1.51 -1.55 -14.99
CA PHE A 106 -1.26 -2.84 -15.63
C PHE A 106 -2.13 -3.11 -16.89
N GLU A 107 -2.99 -2.17 -17.31
CA GLU A 107 -3.66 -2.21 -18.61
C GLU A 107 -2.76 -1.67 -19.73
N ASP A 108 -1.62 -1.06 -19.42
CA ASP A 108 -0.65 -0.61 -20.41
C ASP A 108 0.10 -1.81 -21.02
N VAL A 109 0.06 -1.92 -22.35
CA VAL A 109 0.74 -3.00 -23.07
C VAL A 109 2.24 -3.06 -22.78
N ARG A 110 2.89 -1.91 -22.52
CA ARG A 110 4.32 -1.86 -22.17
C ARG A 110 4.57 -2.48 -20.80
N VAL A 111 3.68 -2.25 -19.85
CA VAL A 111 3.74 -2.84 -18.51
C VAL A 111 3.49 -4.33 -18.59
N ILE A 112 2.47 -4.77 -19.35
CA ILE A 112 2.21 -6.19 -19.59
C ILE A 112 3.42 -6.87 -20.23
N ALA A 113 4.00 -6.27 -21.27
CA ALA A 113 5.20 -6.80 -21.91
C ALA A 113 6.38 -6.88 -20.93
N ALA A 114 6.60 -5.84 -20.11
CA ALA A 114 7.64 -5.86 -19.07
C ALA A 114 7.40 -6.97 -18.04
N MET A 115 6.16 -7.19 -17.62
CA MET A 115 5.81 -8.30 -16.71
C MET A 115 6.11 -9.67 -17.32
N LEU A 116 5.77 -9.89 -18.60
CA LEU A 116 6.02 -11.15 -19.30
C LEU A 116 7.52 -11.39 -19.48
N VAL A 117 8.27 -10.37 -19.91
CA VAL A 117 9.72 -10.44 -20.08
C VAL A 117 10.41 -10.70 -18.74
N ALA A 118 10.08 -9.92 -17.71
CA ALA A 118 10.64 -10.09 -16.37
C ALA A 118 10.34 -11.48 -15.79
N SER A 119 9.10 -11.96 -15.94
CA SER A 119 8.71 -13.29 -15.47
C SER A 119 9.44 -14.41 -16.21
N SER A 120 9.62 -14.28 -17.52
CA SER A 120 10.30 -15.27 -18.34
C SER A 120 11.82 -15.30 -18.03
N ALA A 121 12.43 -14.12 -17.92
CA ALA A 121 13.83 -13.98 -17.55
C ALA A 121 14.10 -14.51 -16.13
N SER A 122 13.22 -14.21 -15.18
CA SER A 122 13.30 -14.73 -13.80
C SER A 122 13.21 -16.25 -13.76
N ARG A 123 12.31 -16.87 -14.53
CA ARG A 123 12.24 -18.34 -14.62
C ARG A 123 13.52 -18.95 -15.22
N ALA A 124 14.08 -18.33 -16.25
CA ALA A 124 15.33 -18.78 -16.86
C ALA A 124 16.51 -18.67 -15.88
N LEU A 125 16.55 -17.58 -15.11
CA LEU A 125 17.61 -17.34 -14.12
C LEU A 125 17.53 -18.33 -12.96
N ARG A 126 16.35 -18.64 -12.45
CA ARG A 126 16.13 -19.63 -11.37
C ARG A 126 16.55 -21.05 -11.72
N ARG A 127 16.76 -21.37 -12.98
CA ARG A 127 17.27 -22.68 -13.42
C ARG A 127 18.79 -22.78 -13.33
N ARG A 128 19.46 -21.65 -13.09
CA ARG A 128 20.93 -21.59 -12.88
C ARG A 128 21.22 -21.74 -11.40
N GLU A 129 22.49 -21.99 -11.09
CA GLU A 129 22.94 -22.02 -9.71
C GLU A 129 22.70 -20.66 -9.03
N ALA A 130 22.30 -20.71 -7.77
CA ALA A 130 22.07 -19.50 -6.98
C ALA A 130 23.39 -18.73 -6.81
N SER A 131 23.36 -17.43 -7.04
CA SER A 131 24.49 -16.54 -6.83
C SER A 131 24.00 -15.17 -6.40
N ALA A 132 24.81 -14.46 -5.62
CA ALA A 132 24.48 -13.10 -5.19
C ALA A 132 24.18 -12.18 -6.37
N THR A 133 24.90 -12.31 -7.48
CA THR A 133 24.61 -11.56 -8.71
C THR A 133 23.29 -11.97 -9.32
N GLY A 134 22.93 -13.26 -9.29
CA GLY A 134 21.65 -13.77 -9.76
C GLY A 134 20.49 -13.19 -8.97
N GLU A 135 20.60 -13.06 -7.65
CA GLU A 135 19.58 -12.45 -6.79
C GLU A 135 19.40 -10.95 -7.06
N LEU A 136 20.50 -10.22 -7.27
CA LEU A 136 20.40 -8.79 -7.66
C LEU A 136 19.69 -8.62 -9.01
N VAL A 137 19.99 -9.47 -9.99
CA VAL A 137 19.29 -9.44 -11.29
C VAL A 137 17.84 -9.82 -11.13
N GLN A 138 17.50 -10.80 -10.31
CA GLN A 138 16.11 -11.15 -9.98
C GLN A 138 15.34 -9.96 -9.39
N ALA A 139 15.95 -9.29 -8.45
CA ALA A 139 15.39 -8.11 -7.82
C ALA A 139 15.16 -6.98 -8.84
N ALA A 140 16.12 -6.70 -9.69
CA ALA A 140 15.99 -5.71 -10.77
C ALA A 140 14.86 -6.08 -11.76
N LEU A 141 14.76 -7.36 -12.13
CA LEU A 141 13.68 -7.87 -12.97
C LEU A 141 12.31 -7.70 -12.30
N GLY A 142 12.22 -7.93 -10.98
CA GLY A 142 10.99 -7.70 -10.21
C GLY A 142 10.53 -6.24 -10.21
N LEU A 143 11.45 -5.30 -10.26
CA LEU A 143 11.16 -3.86 -10.31
C LEU A 143 10.85 -3.35 -11.72
N ALA A 144 11.27 -4.05 -12.78
CA ALA A 144 11.15 -3.58 -14.15
C ALA A 144 9.71 -3.17 -14.57
N PRO A 145 8.64 -3.93 -14.25
CA PRO A 145 7.28 -3.51 -14.57
C PRO A 145 6.87 -2.20 -13.90
N ALA A 146 7.26 -1.99 -12.65
CA ALA A 146 6.97 -0.76 -11.91
C ALA A 146 7.72 0.44 -12.51
N MET A 147 8.98 0.26 -12.89
CA MET A 147 9.78 1.29 -13.56
C MET A 147 9.18 1.68 -14.92
N VAL A 148 8.72 0.68 -15.69
CA VAL A 148 8.02 0.92 -16.96
C VAL A 148 6.70 1.66 -16.72
N ALA A 149 5.92 1.27 -15.72
CA ALA A 149 4.68 1.96 -15.37
C ALA A 149 4.94 3.43 -15.00
N LEU A 150 5.91 3.69 -14.13
CA LEU A 150 6.26 5.05 -13.69
C LEU A 150 6.95 5.90 -14.77
N SER A 151 7.37 5.32 -15.89
CA SER A 151 7.82 6.08 -17.06
C SER A 151 6.68 6.82 -17.77
N ASP A 152 5.43 6.44 -17.53
CA ASP A 152 4.26 7.21 -17.91
C ASP A 152 4.16 8.48 -17.07
N ARG A 153 4.29 9.65 -17.72
CA ARG A 153 4.28 10.95 -17.03
C ARG A 153 2.98 11.21 -16.26
N ASN A 154 1.86 10.75 -16.80
CA ASN A 154 0.56 10.93 -16.14
C ASN A 154 0.48 10.07 -14.87
N LEU A 155 0.87 8.80 -14.97
CA LEU A 155 0.90 7.91 -13.81
C LEU A 155 1.84 8.46 -12.72
N ALA A 156 3.03 8.92 -13.09
CA ALA A 156 3.98 9.51 -12.16
C ALA A 156 3.43 10.80 -11.51
N ALA A 157 2.72 11.64 -12.29
CA ALA A 157 2.07 12.83 -11.76
C ALA A 157 0.96 12.48 -10.75
N TYR A 158 0.08 11.54 -11.09
CA TYR A 158 -0.98 11.09 -10.19
C TYR A 158 -0.43 10.37 -8.95
N HIS A 159 0.69 9.67 -9.05
CA HIS A 159 1.37 9.12 -7.88
C HIS A 159 1.85 10.22 -6.92
N GLY A 160 2.41 11.31 -7.44
CA GLY A 160 2.75 12.47 -6.61
C GLY A 160 1.52 13.17 -6.00
N VAL A 161 0.40 13.21 -6.73
CA VAL A 161 -0.87 13.76 -6.20
C VAL A 161 -1.45 12.88 -5.11
N GLU A 162 -1.38 11.56 -5.27
CA GLU A 162 -1.81 10.60 -4.25
C GLU A 162 -1.05 10.80 -2.95
N HIS A 163 0.29 10.92 -3.00
CA HIS A 163 1.10 11.20 -1.82
C HIS A 163 0.71 12.52 -1.15
N LYS A 164 0.51 13.58 -1.93
CA LYS A 164 0.08 14.88 -1.41
C LYS A 164 -1.29 14.80 -0.73
N ALA A 165 -2.25 14.09 -1.32
CA ALA A 165 -3.58 13.94 -0.76
C ALA A 165 -3.57 13.16 0.56
N ILE A 166 -2.79 12.08 0.64
CA ILE A 166 -2.63 11.30 1.86
C ILE A 166 -1.89 12.12 2.93
N GLY A 167 -0.78 12.76 2.56
CA GLY A 167 0.03 13.57 3.47
C GLY A 167 -0.74 14.76 4.05
N ALA A 168 -1.53 15.47 3.23
CA ALA A 168 -2.39 16.55 3.70
C ALA A 168 -3.43 16.05 4.71
N TYR A 169 -4.13 14.97 4.38
CA TYR A 169 -5.12 14.36 5.28
C TYR A 169 -4.49 13.96 6.62
N GLU A 170 -3.32 13.33 6.61
CA GLU A 170 -2.63 12.89 7.81
C GLU A 170 -2.06 14.05 8.64
N ALA A 171 -1.76 15.17 7.99
CA ALA A 171 -1.37 16.42 8.65
C ALA A 171 -2.58 17.25 9.14
N GLY A 172 -3.82 16.80 8.88
CA GLY A 172 -5.02 17.57 9.18
C GLY A 172 -5.16 18.85 8.36
N SER A 173 -4.57 18.89 7.16
CA SER A 173 -4.60 20.03 6.24
C SER A 173 -5.65 19.84 5.15
N ASP A 174 -6.44 20.85 4.88
CA ASP A 174 -7.41 20.89 3.78
C ASP A 174 -6.76 21.24 2.42
N ASP A 175 -5.47 21.58 2.41
CA ASP A 175 -4.73 21.94 1.20
C ASP A 175 -3.70 20.88 0.78
N PRO A 176 -4.07 19.95 -0.11
CA PRO A 176 -3.12 18.98 -0.64
C PRO A 176 -1.99 19.58 -1.46
N ALA A 177 -2.14 20.81 -1.96
CA ALA A 177 -1.10 21.44 -2.77
C ALA A 177 0.14 21.77 -1.93
N SER A 178 -0.05 22.12 -0.66
CA SER A 178 1.04 22.43 0.27
C SER A 178 1.81 21.20 0.77
N ALA A 179 1.22 19.99 0.69
CA ALA A 179 1.86 18.76 1.13
C ALA A 179 3.02 18.36 0.20
N THR A 180 4.01 17.66 0.75
CA THR A 180 5.14 17.12 -0.02
C THR A 180 4.72 15.94 -0.90
N LYS A 181 5.46 15.70 -1.98
CA LYS A 181 5.29 14.48 -2.82
C LYS A 181 5.94 13.26 -2.20
N GLU A 182 6.78 13.46 -1.21
CA GLU A 182 7.49 12.39 -0.50
C GLU A 182 6.60 11.90 0.62
N HIS A 183 6.42 10.59 0.69
CA HIS A 183 5.61 9.95 1.72
C HIS A 183 6.39 8.80 2.34
N GLU A 184 6.54 8.80 3.66
CA GLU A 184 7.36 7.83 4.40
C GLU A 184 6.93 6.38 4.17
N ARG A 185 5.64 6.14 3.94
CA ARG A 185 5.08 4.81 3.69
C ARG A 185 4.94 4.46 2.20
N CYS A 186 5.60 5.19 1.33
CA CYS A 186 5.65 4.80 -0.07
C CYS A 186 6.29 3.42 -0.21
N GLY A 187 5.67 2.54 -1.00
CA GLY A 187 6.20 1.20 -1.26
C GLY A 187 7.63 1.21 -1.81
N SER A 188 8.06 2.29 -2.48
CA SER A 188 9.44 2.45 -2.95
C SER A 188 10.45 2.47 -1.80
N ASN A 189 10.09 2.95 -0.62
CA ASN A 189 10.97 2.97 0.56
C ASN A 189 11.22 1.57 1.12
N LEU A 190 10.36 0.61 0.81
CA LEU A 190 10.51 -0.79 1.22
C LEU A 190 11.38 -1.59 0.26
N VAL A 191 11.60 -1.11 -0.97
CA VAL A 191 12.34 -1.84 -2.00
C VAL A 191 13.74 -2.19 -1.55
N VAL A 192 14.53 -1.20 -1.09
CA VAL A 192 15.90 -1.44 -0.65
C VAL A 192 15.99 -2.37 0.57
N PRO A 193 15.24 -2.15 1.66
CA PRO A 193 15.20 -3.08 2.78
C PRO A 193 14.80 -4.51 2.37
N MET A 194 13.80 -4.68 1.52
CA MET A 194 13.38 -5.99 1.05
C MET A 194 14.46 -6.68 0.21
N LEU A 195 15.17 -5.96 -0.66
CA LEU A 195 16.27 -6.50 -1.43
C LEU A 195 17.41 -6.99 -0.52
N VAL A 196 17.76 -6.18 0.48
CA VAL A 196 18.81 -6.54 1.45
C VAL A 196 18.40 -7.77 2.26
N LEU A 197 17.16 -7.82 2.76
CA LEU A 197 16.65 -8.94 3.52
C LEU A 197 16.56 -10.21 2.66
N SER A 198 16.10 -10.12 1.42
CA SER A 198 16.08 -11.24 0.49
C SER A 198 17.48 -11.78 0.22
N ALA A 199 18.44 -10.91 -0.10
CA ALA A 199 19.82 -11.32 -0.36
C ALA A 199 20.47 -11.95 0.88
N ALA A 200 20.30 -11.34 2.06
CA ALA A 200 20.82 -11.87 3.31
C ALA A 200 20.17 -13.23 3.66
N GLY A 201 18.86 -13.36 3.47
CA GLY A 201 18.12 -14.59 3.68
C GLY A 201 18.57 -15.72 2.77
N GLN A 202 18.80 -15.45 1.49
CA GLN A 202 19.34 -16.43 0.54
C GLN A 202 20.75 -16.88 0.93
N LEU A 203 21.64 -15.95 1.25
CA LEU A 203 23.00 -16.27 1.68
C LEU A 203 23.01 -17.10 2.98
N LEU A 204 22.13 -16.80 3.92
CA LEU A 204 22.00 -17.55 5.15
C LEU A 204 21.49 -18.97 4.87
N LEU A 205 20.49 -19.09 4.00
CA LEU A 205 19.90 -20.37 3.61
C LEU A 205 20.94 -21.28 2.95
N GLU A 206 21.73 -20.74 2.04
CA GLU A 206 22.80 -21.47 1.36
C GLU A 206 23.92 -21.94 2.30
N ARG A 207 24.20 -21.15 3.37
CA ARG A 207 25.20 -21.53 4.38
C ARG A 207 24.69 -22.56 5.40
N THR A 208 23.38 -22.58 5.68
CA THR A 208 22.80 -23.41 6.73
C THR A 208 22.20 -24.72 6.22
N LEU A 209 21.82 -24.79 4.96
CA LEU A 209 21.20 -25.94 4.35
C LEU A 209 22.01 -26.39 3.12
N GLU A 210 22.55 -27.62 3.15
CA GLU A 210 23.31 -28.17 2.02
C GLU A 210 22.46 -28.25 0.73
N GLN A 211 21.15 -28.42 0.85
CA GLN A 211 20.18 -28.36 -0.26
C GLN A 211 18.87 -27.75 0.20
N PRO A 212 18.71 -26.41 0.15
CA PRO A 212 17.45 -25.80 0.51
C PRO A 212 16.33 -26.22 -0.46
N GLY A 213 15.25 -26.78 0.11
CA GLY A 213 14.09 -27.21 -0.66
C GLY A 213 13.37 -26.03 -1.34
N PRO A 214 12.55 -26.31 -2.38
CA PRO A 214 11.88 -25.26 -3.16
C PRO A 214 10.95 -24.38 -2.31
N VAL A 215 10.37 -24.91 -1.25
CA VAL A 215 9.50 -24.16 -0.33
C VAL A 215 10.31 -23.13 0.49
N ALA A 216 11.48 -23.51 1.00
CA ALA A 216 12.36 -22.62 1.75
C ALA A 216 12.87 -21.46 0.87
N ARG A 217 13.24 -21.74 -0.38
CA ARG A 217 13.66 -20.73 -1.36
C ARG A 217 12.50 -19.80 -1.73
N ALA A 218 11.30 -20.33 -1.90
CA ALA A 218 10.11 -19.52 -2.21
C ALA A 218 9.73 -18.61 -1.04
N ALA A 219 9.81 -19.07 0.20
CA ALA A 219 9.48 -18.28 1.39
C ALA A 219 10.38 -17.04 1.54
N ILE A 220 11.67 -17.15 1.18
CA ILE A 220 12.61 -16.03 1.25
C ILE A 220 12.50 -15.11 0.01
N GLY A 221 12.18 -15.66 -1.16
CA GLY A 221 12.01 -14.87 -2.38
C GLY A 221 10.70 -14.09 -2.48
N VAL A 222 9.77 -14.29 -1.54
CA VAL A 222 8.50 -13.57 -1.42
C VAL A 222 8.54 -12.54 -0.28
N ALA A 223 9.50 -12.65 0.62
CA ALA A 223 9.73 -11.67 1.68
C ALA A 223 10.54 -10.48 1.16
#